data_3d8dec68ab4c6c6eb2df39170cb23e04
#
_entry.id   3d8dec68ab4c6c6eb2df39170cb23e04
#
_cell.length_a   1.000
_cell.length_b   1.000
_cell.length_c   1.000
_cell.angle_alpha   90.00
_cell.angle_beta   90.00
_cell.angle_gamma   90.00
#
_symmetry.space_group_name_H-M   'P 1'
#
loop_
_entity.id
_entity.type
_entity.pdbx_description
1 polymer ?
#
loop_
_entity_poly.entity_id
_entity_poly.type
_entity_poly.pdbx_seq_one_letter_code
_entity_poly.pdbx_strand_id
1 'polypeptide(L)'
;MNAFAKDIRNLIAQRLAVAADDDVIRLVAALCANDSVVENEAAYAVAASSRYTKIDAAGRRVAASASDWVAVADAQTGLTWTRKVLDCGEVYHADAMKAAGAVRLFGATDWRAPTIQEQLSIIDYERFDPALDTTYFDGPEGWTWTSTLAKSPSDYAWGVYLGGGYSFRGPQGYRLRVRAVRASQQLVLGV
;
A
#
# COMPACT_ATOMS: atom_id res chain seq x y z
N MET A 1 29.19 -6.35 -12.01
CA MET A 1 28.60 -5.04 -12.36
C MET A 1 27.63 -5.26 -13.52
N ASN A 2 26.34 -5.09 -13.27
CA ASN A 2 25.26 -5.44 -14.20
C ASN A 2 25.19 -4.40 -15.37
N ALA A 3 25.07 -4.86 -16.61
CA ALA A 3 24.99 -4.00 -17.83
C ALA A 3 23.91 -2.93 -17.72
N PHE A 4 22.79 -3.26 -17.11
CA PHE A 4 21.64 -2.37 -16.86
C PHE A 4 21.98 -1.16 -15.98
N ALA A 5 22.77 -1.35 -14.91
CA ALA A 5 23.21 -0.26 -14.05
C ALA A 5 24.14 0.73 -14.78
N LYS A 6 24.93 0.22 -15.74
CA LYS A 6 25.82 1.03 -16.56
C LYS A 6 25.05 1.88 -17.58
N ASP A 7 23.95 1.37 -18.12
CA ASP A 7 23.11 2.09 -19.08
C ASP A 7 22.31 3.21 -18.41
N ILE A 8 21.81 2.98 -17.19
CA ILE A 8 21.13 4.02 -16.41
C ILE A 8 22.09 5.15 -16.01
N ARG A 9 23.33 4.81 -15.59
CA ARG A 9 24.35 5.83 -15.30
C ARG A 9 24.66 6.71 -16.52
N ASN A 10 24.78 6.12 -17.68
CA ASN A 10 25.03 6.84 -18.92
C ASN A 10 23.85 7.74 -19.31
N LEU A 11 22.62 7.28 -19.11
CA LEU A 11 21.41 8.05 -19.39
C LEU A 11 21.26 9.25 -18.45
N ILE A 12 21.54 9.06 -17.15
CA ILE A 12 21.54 10.13 -16.14
C ILE A 12 22.64 11.13 -16.44
N ALA A 13 23.87 10.68 -16.74
CA ALA A 13 24.99 11.53 -17.13
C ALA A 13 24.72 12.37 -18.40
N GLN A 14 24.04 11.76 -19.40
CA GLN A 14 23.67 12.48 -20.64
C GLN A 14 22.59 13.54 -20.40
N ARG A 15 21.62 13.29 -19.51
CA ARG A 15 20.59 14.31 -19.20
C ARG A 15 21.10 15.44 -18.31
N LEU A 16 22.06 15.18 -17.47
CA LEU A 16 22.68 16.19 -16.58
C LEU A 16 23.72 17.03 -17.27
N ALA A 17 24.36 16.55 -18.32
CA ALA A 17 25.28 17.37 -19.14
C ALA A 17 24.58 18.56 -19.84
N VAL A 18 23.25 18.61 -19.80
CA VAL A 18 22.44 19.72 -20.34
C VAL A 18 22.08 20.76 -19.24
N ALA A 19 22.26 20.46 -17.94
CA ALA A 19 22.01 21.37 -16.85
C ALA A 19 23.37 21.93 -16.36
N ALA A 20 23.64 23.19 -16.65
CA ALA A 20 24.93 23.86 -16.45
C ALA A 20 25.19 24.25 -14.98
N ASP A 21 25.03 23.32 -14.01
CA ASP A 21 25.34 23.55 -12.61
C ASP A 21 26.35 22.51 -12.11
N ASP A 22 27.62 22.94 -11.95
CA ASP A 22 28.75 22.08 -11.56
C ASP A 22 28.54 21.37 -10.21
N ASP A 23 27.77 21.96 -9.30
CA ASP A 23 27.48 21.36 -7.99
C ASP A 23 26.48 20.20 -8.06
N VAL A 24 25.51 20.29 -8.97
CA VAL A 24 24.57 19.19 -9.24
C VAL A 24 25.30 18.00 -9.89
N ILE A 25 26.23 18.28 -10.81
CA ILE A 25 27.04 17.24 -11.47
C ILE A 25 27.94 16.52 -10.44
N ARG A 26 28.53 17.25 -9.52
CA ARG A 26 29.38 16.68 -8.43
C ARG A 26 28.55 15.84 -7.44
N LEU A 27 27.35 16.30 -7.07
CA LEU A 27 26.45 15.58 -6.16
C LEU A 27 25.99 14.26 -6.78
N VAL A 28 25.62 14.28 -8.05
CA VAL A 28 25.19 13.08 -8.78
C VAL A 28 26.35 12.13 -9.03
N ALA A 29 27.55 12.63 -9.32
CA ALA A 29 28.74 11.79 -9.45
C ALA A 29 29.09 11.09 -8.11
N ALA A 30 28.92 11.79 -6.97
CA ALA A 30 29.11 11.21 -5.64
C ALA A 30 28.04 10.16 -5.30
N LEU A 31 26.79 10.37 -5.70
CA LEU A 31 25.68 9.41 -5.57
C LEU A 31 25.90 8.18 -6.46
N CYS A 32 26.37 8.37 -7.69
CA CYS A 32 26.68 7.28 -8.63
C CYS A 32 27.92 6.46 -8.24
N ALA A 33 28.79 6.97 -7.37
CA ALA A 33 29.94 6.23 -6.86
C ALA A 33 29.55 5.18 -5.79
N ASN A 34 28.32 5.25 -5.26
CA ASN A 34 27.83 4.30 -4.28
C ASN A 34 26.79 3.36 -4.94
N ASP A 35 27.21 2.16 -5.32
CA ASP A 35 26.39 1.16 -6.05
C ASP A 35 25.07 0.85 -5.35
N SER A 36 25.02 0.89 -4.03
CA SER A 36 23.81 0.62 -3.23
C SER A 36 22.75 1.73 -3.33
N VAL A 37 23.14 2.98 -3.60
CA VAL A 37 22.21 4.10 -3.74
C VAL A 37 21.55 4.07 -5.12
N VAL A 38 22.31 3.75 -6.17
CA VAL A 38 21.78 3.69 -7.55
C VAL A 38 20.81 2.52 -7.72
N GLU A 39 21.07 1.38 -7.12
CA GLU A 39 20.11 0.25 -7.12
C GLU A 39 18.82 0.60 -6.37
N ASN A 40 18.93 1.37 -5.31
CA ASN A 40 17.79 1.81 -4.52
C ASN A 40 16.96 2.87 -5.28
N GLU A 41 17.59 3.83 -5.98
CA GLU A 41 16.90 4.84 -6.79
C GLU A 41 16.24 4.26 -8.04
N ALA A 42 16.89 3.31 -8.72
CA ALA A 42 16.28 2.59 -9.84
C ALA A 42 15.07 1.75 -9.39
N ALA A 43 15.15 1.10 -8.23
CA ALA A 43 14.04 0.42 -7.61
C ALA A 43 12.92 1.39 -7.20
N TYR A 44 13.26 2.62 -6.76
CA TYR A 44 12.31 3.69 -6.48
C TYR A 44 11.60 4.21 -7.74
N ALA A 45 12.32 4.38 -8.85
CA ALA A 45 11.76 4.84 -10.11
C ALA A 45 10.78 3.81 -10.73
N VAL A 46 11.11 2.53 -10.63
CA VAL A 46 10.21 1.45 -11.05
C VAL A 46 9.00 1.32 -10.12
N ALA A 47 9.18 1.52 -8.81
CA ALA A 47 8.09 1.55 -7.84
C ALA A 47 7.19 2.78 -8.04
N ALA A 48 7.71 3.90 -8.50
CA ALA A 48 6.93 5.12 -8.81
C ALA A 48 6.00 4.95 -10.02
N SER A 49 6.24 3.97 -10.90
CA SER A 49 5.35 3.63 -12.03
C SER A 49 4.32 2.55 -11.68
N SER A 50 4.45 1.89 -10.54
CA SER A 50 3.51 0.87 -10.06
C SER A 50 2.40 1.50 -9.23
N ARG A 51 1.17 1.02 -9.41
CA ARG A 51 0.05 1.41 -8.56
C ARG A 51 0.35 1.19 -7.07
N TYR A 52 0.96 0.06 -6.74
CA TYR A 52 1.22 -0.34 -5.37
C TYR A 52 2.71 -0.26 -5.02
N THR A 53 2.99 0.13 -3.79
CA THR A 53 4.34 0.15 -3.21
C THR A 53 4.32 -0.50 -1.83
N LYS A 54 5.22 -1.45 -1.60
CA LYS A 54 5.41 -2.10 -0.31
C LYS A 54 6.03 -1.14 0.71
N ILE A 55 5.61 -1.24 1.97
CA ILE A 55 6.12 -0.43 3.10
C ILE A 55 6.57 -1.38 4.22
N ASP A 56 7.80 -1.21 4.68
CA ASP A 56 8.38 -2.00 5.78
C ASP A 56 7.87 -1.52 7.16
N ALA A 57 8.27 -2.23 8.22
CA ALA A 57 7.88 -1.91 9.59
C ALA A 57 8.39 -0.55 10.10
N ALA A 58 9.42 0.01 9.46
CA ALA A 58 9.94 1.36 9.76
C ALA A 58 9.22 2.47 8.96
N GLY A 59 8.24 2.11 8.12
CA GLY A 59 7.50 3.05 7.28
C GLY A 59 8.20 3.45 5.98
N ARG A 60 9.29 2.76 5.61
CA ARG A 60 10.05 3.03 4.39
C ARG A 60 9.46 2.25 3.22
N ARG A 61 9.44 2.88 2.05
CA ARG A 61 9.10 2.20 0.80
C ARG A 61 10.21 1.20 0.44
N VAL A 62 9.82 0.01 0.04
CA VAL A 62 10.75 -1.06 -0.36
C VAL A 62 10.42 -1.60 -1.74
N ALA A 63 11.36 -2.31 -2.35
CA ALA A 63 11.19 -2.87 -3.69
C ALA A 63 10.03 -3.87 -3.76
N ALA A 64 9.42 -4.04 -4.92
CA ALA A 64 8.35 -5.01 -5.15
C ALA A 64 8.79 -6.46 -4.85
N SER A 65 10.09 -6.76 -5.02
CA SER A 65 10.71 -8.05 -4.69
C SER A 65 10.93 -8.28 -3.19
N ALA A 66 10.73 -7.25 -2.33
CA ALA A 66 10.93 -7.41 -0.89
C ALA A 66 9.97 -8.47 -0.33
N SER A 67 10.50 -9.33 0.54
CA SER A 67 9.75 -10.39 1.22
C SER A 67 9.16 -9.94 2.55
N ASP A 68 9.69 -8.87 3.15
CA ASP A 68 9.27 -8.35 4.45
C ASP A 68 8.67 -6.94 4.29
N TRP A 69 7.35 -6.84 4.41
CA TRP A 69 6.61 -5.58 4.42
C TRP A 69 5.35 -5.73 5.27
N VAL A 70 4.83 -4.64 5.80
CA VAL A 70 3.65 -4.62 6.69
C VAL A 70 2.47 -3.86 6.13
N ALA A 71 2.71 -2.97 5.17
CA ALA A 71 1.69 -2.14 4.56
C ALA A 71 1.95 -1.91 3.06
N VAL A 72 0.93 -1.41 2.38
CA VAL A 72 0.92 -1.15 0.93
C VAL A 72 0.39 0.24 0.67
N ALA A 73 1.18 1.10 0.05
CA ALA A 73 0.69 2.38 -0.47
C ALA A 73 0.08 2.16 -1.86
N ASP A 74 -1.11 2.74 -2.07
CA ASP A 74 -1.83 2.76 -3.34
C ASP A 74 -1.76 4.18 -3.92
N ALA A 75 -0.98 4.36 -4.98
CA ALA A 75 -0.81 5.64 -5.64
C ALA A 75 -2.09 6.12 -6.36
N GLN A 76 -2.98 5.20 -6.73
CA GLN A 76 -4.22 5.54 -7.41
C GLN A 76 -5.25 6.17 -6.48
N THR A 77 -5.33 5.68 -5.24
CA THR A 77 -6.33 6.15 -4.26
C THR A 77 -5.75 7.11 -3.24
N GLY A 78 -4.42 7.20 -3.12
CA GLY A 78 -3.76 7.95 -2.05
C GLY A 78 -3.95 7.32 -0.68
N LEU A 79 -4.20 6.02 -0.63
CA LEU A 79 -4.41 5.27 0.61
C LEU A 79 -3.22 4.37 0.93
N THR A 80 -3.03 4.10 2.21
CA THR A 80 -2.10 3.08 2.70
C THR A 80 -2.90 2.01 3.44
N TRP A 81 -2.67 0.76 3.07
CA TRP A 81 -3.39 -0.43 3.54
C TRP A 81 -2.50 -1.29 4.42
N THR A 82 -3.06 -1.98 5.39
CA THR A 82 -2.35 -3.11 6.01
C THR A 82 -2.16 -4.23 4.99
N ARG A 83 -0.98 -4.87 4.99
CA ARG A 83 -0.68 -6.01 4.11
C ARG A 83 -1.71 -7.12 4.27
N LYS A 84 -2.07 -7.43 5.53
CA LYS A 84 -2.99 -8.50 5.91
C LYS A 84 -4.31 -7.94 6.46
N VAL A 85 -5.34 -8.78 6.52
CA VAL A 85 -6.43 -8.57 7.45
C VAL A 85 -5.89 -8.60 8.88
N LEU A 86 -6.56 -7.95 9.82
CA LEU A 86 -6.09 -7.87 11.19
C LEU A 86 -6.25 -9.22 11.92
N ASP A 87 -5.30 -9.50 12.82
CA ASP A 87 -5.25 -10.76 13.58
C ASP A 87 -6.32 -10.86 14.71
N CYS A 88 -7.32 -9.98 14.70
CA CYS A 88 -8.45 -10.06 15.63
C CYS A 88 -9.46 -11.19 15.29
N GLY A 89 -9.23 -11.91 14.19
CA GLY A 89 -10.15 -12.94 13.70
C GLY A 89 -11.45 -12.37 13.16
N GLU A 90 -12.51 -13.16 13.23
CA GLU A 90 -13.86 -12.73 12.87
C GLU A 90 -14.56 -12.13 14.08
N VAL A 91 -14.94 -10.86 13.98
CA VAL A 91 -15.49 -10.05 15.07
C VAL A 91 -16.76 -9.32 14.63
N TYR A 92 -17.54 -8.83 15.59
CA TYR A 92 -18.69 -7.98 15.32
C TYR A 92 -18.26 -6.65 14.71
N HIS A 93 -19.16 -5.99 13.98
CA HIS A 93 -18.84 -4.74 13.28
C HIS A 93 -18.21 -3.68 14.20
N ALA A 94 -18.78 -3.44 15.39
CA ALA A 94 -18.24 -2.45 16.32
C ALA A 94 -16.81 -2.77 16.78
N ASP A 95 -16.50 -4.06 17.00
CA ASP A 95 -15.16 -4.51 17.40
C ASP A 95 -14.18 -4.43 16.25
N ALA A 96 -14.63 -4.68 15.00
CA ALA A 96 -13.84 -4.47 13.80
C ALA A 96 -13.41 -3.01 13.64
N MET A 97 -14.33 -2.05 13.89
CA MET A 97 -14.01 -0.62 13.84
C MET A 97 -12.97 -0.25 14.91
N LYS A 98 -13.11 -0.76 16.13
CA LYS A 98 -12.13 -0.57 17.21
C LYS A 98 -10.78 -1.18 16.87
N ALA A 99 -10.76 -2.42 16.36
CA ALA A 99 -9.52 -3.10 15.96
C ALA A 99 -8.76 -2.32 14.88
N ALA A 100 -9.46 -1.82 13.85
CA ALA A 100 -8.86 -1.01 12.81
C ALA A 100 -8.29 0.32 13.35
N GLY A 101 -9.01 1.00 14.24
CA GLY A 101 -8.54 2.24 14.90
C GLY A 101 -7.41 2.02 15.92
N ALA A 102 -7.21 0.77 16.36
CA ALA A 102 -6.14 0.40 17.29
C ALA A 102 -4.81 0.06 16.58
N VAL A 103 -4.77 -0.03 15.26
CA VAL A 103 -3.53 -0.30 14.51
C VAL A 103 -2.50 0.79 14.77
N ARG A 104 -1.24 0.36 14.98
CA ARG A 104 -0.09 1.24 15.22
C ARG A 104 1.09 0.74 14.39
N LEU A 105 1.11 1.08 13.11
CA LEU A 105 2.22 0.80 12.23
C LEU A 105 3.00 2.08 11.97
N PHE A 106 4.33 1.99 11.98
CA PHE A 106 5.28 3.10 11.75
C PHE A 106 4.89 4.42 12.45
N GLY A 107 4.39 4.31 13.70
CA GLY A 107 4.02 5.47 14.53
C GLY A 107 2.70 6.16 14.15
N ALA A 108 2.03 5.71 13.09
CA ALA A 108 0.75 6.29 12.67
C ALA A 108 -0.41 5.85 13.57
N THR A 109 -1.31 6.80 13.87
CA THR A 109 -2.44 6.61 14.78
C THR A 109 -3.81 6.84 14.13
N ASP A 110 -3.83 7.15 12.83
CA ASP A 110 -5.01 7.51 12.03
C ASP A 110 -5.55 6.33 11.18
N TRP A 111 -5.20 5.12 11.56
CA TRP A 111 -5.73 3.90 10.95
C TRP A 111 -7.22 3.74 11.27
N ARG A 112 -7.97 3.22 10.31
CA ARG A 112 -9.41 2.98 10.42
C ARG A 112 -9.85 1.83 9.51
N ALA A 113 -11.06 1.34 9.68
CA ALA A 113 -11.67 0.46 8.70
C ALA A 113 -11.96 1.23 7.40
N PRO A 114 -11.82 0.60 6.23
CA PRO A 114 -12.12 1.20 4.93
C PRO A 114 -13.62 1.43 4.75
N THR A 115 -14.00 2.40 3.94
CA THR A 115 -15.35 2.47 3.36
C THR A 115 -15.56 1.35 2.34
N ILE A 116 -16.81 1.11 1.93
CA ILE A 116 -17.12 0.10 0.87
C ILE A 116 -16.40 0.44 -0.44
N GLN A 117 -16.37 1.72 -0.84
CA GLN A 117 -15.70 2.16 -2.05
C GLN A 117 -14.18 1.96 -1.98
N GLU A 118 -13.57 2.29 -0.83
CA GLU A 118 -12.16 2.05 -0.61
C GLU A 118 -11.85 0.56 -0.67
N GLN A 119 -12.62 -0.30 0.02
CA GLN A 119 -12.38 -1.74 0.02
C GLN A 119 -12.52 -2.34 -1.39
N LEU A 120 -13.50 -1.90 -2.18
CA LEU A 120 -13.69 -2.34 -3.56
C LEU A 120 -12.57 -1.84 -4.48
N SER A 121 -11.90 -0.74 -4.16
CA SER A 121 -10.82 -0.21 -5.00
C SER A 121 -9.60 -1.11 -5.10
N ILE A 122 -9.37 -2.01 -4.13
CA ILE A 122 -8.26 -2.97 -4.16
C ILE A 122 -8.66 -4.33 -4.74
N ILE A 123 -9.92 -4.51 -5.13
CA ILE A 123 -10.38 -5.75 -5.78
C ILE A 123 -9.87 -5.79 -7.22
N ASP A 124 -9.31 -6.92 -7.58
CA ASP A 124 -8.90 -7.26 -8.93
C ASP A 124 -9.83 -8.37 -9.45
N TYR A 125 -10.77 -7.97 -10.32
CA TYR A 125 -11.77 -8.89 -10.87
C TYR A 125 -11.22 -9.88 -11.91
N GLU A 126 -9.96 -9.73 -12.30
CA GLU A 126 -9.26 -10.72 -13.15
C GLU A 126 -8.67 -11.85 -12.31
N ARG A 127 -8.73 -11.75 -10.97
CA ARG A 127 -8.24 -12.75 -10.01
C ARG A 127 -9.37 -13.36 -9.21
N PHE A 128 -9.12 -14.55 -8.72
CA PHE A 128 -10.05 -15.25 -7.85
C PHE A 128 -9.27 -16.01 -6.77
N ASP A 129 -9.78 -15.93 -5.56
CA ASP A 129 -9.34 -16.67 -4.38
C ASP A 129 -7.85 -16.52 -4.01
N PRO A 130 -7.38 -15.28 -3.75
CA PRO A 130 -8.15 -14.05 -3.55
C PRO A 130 -8.27 -13.19 -4.82
N ALA A 131 -9.31 -12.35 -4.88
CA ALA A 131 -9.49 -11.29 -5.87
C ALA A 131 -8.65 -10.04 -5.50
N LEU A 132 -7.38 -10.24 -5.20
CA LEU A 132 -6.40 -9.22 -4.82
C LEU A 132 -5.08 -9.46 -5.52
N ASP A 133 -4.26 -8.41 -5.69
CA ASP A 133 -2.88 -8.59 -6.13
C ASP A 133 -2.02 -9.17 -4.98
N THR A 134 -1.79 -10.48 -5.03
CA THR A 134 -1.03 -11.24 -4.02
C THR A 134 0.46 -10.90 -3.98
N THR A 135 0.98 -10.12 -4.95
CA THR A 135 2.32 -9.55 -4.86
C THR A 135 2.42 -8.56 -3.70
N TYR A 136 1.31 -7.90 -3.36
CA TYR A 136 1.25 -6.82 -2.38
C TYR A 136 0.40 -7.15 -1.15
N PHE A 137 -0.69 -7.88 -1.35
CA PHE A 137 -1.65 -8.17 -0.29
C PHE A 137 -1.64 -9.64 0.07
N ASP A 138 -1.45 -9.94 1.34
CA ASP A 138 -1.76 -11.24 1.88
C ASP A 138 -3.23 -11.25 2.30
N GLY A 139 -3.90 -12.32 2.04
CA GLY A 139 -5.23 -12.46 2.54
C GLY A 139 -5.60 -13.90 2.76
N PRO A 140 -6.24 -14.24 3.87
CA PRO A 140 -7.20 -15.29 3.80
C PRO A 140 -8.38 -14.75 3.02
N GLU A 141 -8.91 -15.57 2.22
CA GLU A 141 -10.22 -15.47 1.64
C GLU A 141 -11.21 -15.23 2.76
N GLY A 142 -12.24 -14.50 2.49
CA GLY A 142 -13.29 -14.31 3.46
C GLY A 142 -13.92 -12.93 3.40
N TRP A 143 -14.98 -12.82 4.16
CA TRP A 143 -15.71 -11.58 4.30
C TRP A 143 -14.99 -10.61 5.24
N THR A 144 -14.93 -9.36 4.84
CA THR A 144 -14.37 -8.27 5.63
C THR A 144 -15.39 -7.16 5.82
N TRP A 145 -15.42 -6.58 7.03
CA TRP A 145 -16.21 -5.41 7.34
C TRP A 145 -15.65 -4.15 6.68
N THR A 146 -16.57 -3.25 6.32
CA THR A 146 -16.26 -1.85 5.99
C THR A 146 -16.87 -0.93 7.04
N SER A 147 -16.43 0.33 7.08
CA SER A 147 -17.03 1.35 7.96
C SER A 147 -18.37 1.88 7.46
N THR A 148 -18.78 1.50 6.25
CA THR A 148 -20.02 2.00 5.63
C THR A 148 -21.23 1.29 6.21
N LEU A 149 -22.09 2.05 6.90
CA LEU A 149 -23.37 1.54 7.37
C LEU A 149 -24.41 1.53 6.24
N ALA A 150 -25.33 0.60 6.28
CA ALA A 150 -26.47 0.60 5.40
C ALA A 150 -27.48 1.68 5.85
N LYS A 151 -28.10 2.38 4.89
CA LYS A 151 -29.14 3.36 5.21
C LYS A 151 -30.39 2.71 5.77
N SER A 152 -30.68 1.48 5.36
CA SER A 152 -31.84 0.69 5.80
C SER A 152 -31.60 -0.79 5.53
N PRO A 153 -31.77 -1.68 6.53
CA PRO A 153 -32.02 -1.36 7.94
C PRO A 153 -30.79 -0.70 8.60
N SER A 154 -30.99 0.10 9.65
CA SER A 154 -29.92 0.88 10.30
C SER A 154 -28.93 0.05 11.13
N ASP A 155 -29.28 -1.18 11.44
CA ASP A 155 -28.42 -2.16 12.12
C ASP A 155 -27.59 -3.01 11.17
N TYR A 156 -27.55 -2.67 9.87
CA TYR A 156 -26.76 -3.32 8.85
C TYR A 156 -25.52 -2.51 8.46
N ALA A 157 -24.46 -3.20 8.07
CA ALA A 157 -23.24 -2.64 7.51
C ALA A 157 -22.83 -3.36 6.22
N TRP A 158 -21.99 -2.72 5.43
CA TRP A 158 -21.46 -3.29 4.22
C TRP A 158 -20.20 -4.11 4.50
N GLY A 159 -20.09 -5.25 3.84
CA GLY A 159 -18.91 -6.09 3.81
C GLY A 159 -18.52 -6.45 2.37
N VAL A 160 -17.26 -6.88 2.20
CA VAL A 160 -16.71 -7.32 0.93
C VAL A 160 -16.07 -8.70 1.11
N TYR A 161 -16.36 -9.61 0.18
CA TYR A 161 -15.71 -10.91 0.08
C TYR A 161 -14.44 -10.78 -0.75
N LEU A 162 -13.29 -10.97 -0.12
CA LEU A 162 -11.99 -10.79 -0.78
C LEU A 162 -11.63 -11.93 -1.74
N GLY A 163 -12.30 -13.07 -1.65
CA GLY A 163 -12.08 -14.19 -2.58
C GLY A 163 -12.58 -13.90 -3.99
N GLY A 164 -13.71 -13.19 -4.14
CA GLY A 164 -14.32 -12.92 -5.44
C GLY A 164 -14.78 -11.50 -5.68
N GLY A 165 -14.48 -10.56 -4.76
CA GLY A 165 -14.83 -9.14 -4.92
C GLY A 165 -16.33 -8.83 -4.75
N TYR A 166 -17.10 -9.74 -4.18
CA TYR A 166 -18.54 -9.51 -3.95
C TYR A 166 -18.75 -8.61 -2.75
N SER A 167 -19.73 -7.72 -2.84
CA SER A 167 -20.21 -6.92 -1.71
C SER A 167 -21.56 -7.41 -1.22
N PHE A 168 -21.81 -7.29 0.07
CA PHE A 168 -23.12 -7.55 0.66
C PHE A 168 -23.40 -6.53 1.77
N ARG A 169 -24.63 -6.42 2.16
CA ARG A 169 -25.02 -5.74 3.40
C ARG A 169 -25.66 -6.77 4.35
N GLY A 170 -25.21 -6.78 5.57
CA GLY A 170 -25.70 -7.72 6.59
C GLY A 170 -25.78 -7.12 7.97
N PRO A 171 -26.48 -7.79 8.90
CA PRO A 171 -26.57 -7.36 10.28
C PRO A 171 -25.17 -7.14 10.90
N GLN A 172 -24.99 -6.05 11.62
CA GLN A 172 -23.73 -5.74 12.34
C GLN A 172 -23.37 -6.80 13.38
N GLY A 173 -24.33 -7.66 13.75
CA GLY A 173 -24.14 -8.83 14.58
C GLY A 173 -23.49 -10.05 13.90
N TYR A 174 -23.19 -9.99 12.61
CA TYR A 174 -22.34 -11.00 11.96
C TYR A 174 -20.89 -10.83 12.40
N ARG A 175 -20.13 -11.91 12.28
CA ARG A 175 -18.71 -11.91 12.62
C ARG A 175 -17.91 -12.01 11.31
N LEU A 176 -17.16 -10.98 10.99
CA LEU A 176 -16.31 -10.90 9.81
C LEU A 176 -14.93 -10.38 10.21
N ARG A 177 -13.97 -10.54 9.33
CA ARG A 177 -12.62 -9.96 9.46
C ARG A 177 -12.63 -8.48 9.15
N VAL A 178 -11.50 -7.81 9.34
CA VAL A 178 -11.32 -6.41 8.95
C VAL A 178 -9.89 -6.17 8.46
N ARG A 179 -9.72 -5.30 7.49
CA ARG A 179 -8.45 -4.72 7.05
C ARG A 179 -8.43 -3.25 7.48
N ALA A 180 -7.27 -2.71 7.79
CA ALA A 180 -7.16 -1.30 8.12
C ALA A 180 -6.58 -0.50 6.94
N VAL A 181 -6.98 0.76 6.88
CA VAL A 181 -6.56 1.74 5.88
C VAL A 181 -6.32 3.09 6.55
N ARG A 182 -5.45 3.89 5.97
CA ARG A 182 -5.25 5.31 6.32
C ARG A 182 -4.97 6.13 5.07
N ALA A 183 -5.07 7.45 5.14
CA ALA A 183 -4.57 8.31 4.08
C ALA A 183 -3.03 8.18 3.98
N SER A 184 -2.51 8.04 2.78
CA SER A 184 -1.06 8.12 2.57
C SER A 184 -0.62 9.54 2.90
N GLN A 185 0.36 9.68 3.79
CA GLN A 185 1.03 10.98 3.93
C GLN A 185 1.83 11.20 2.63
N GLN A 186 1.50 12.25 1.89
CA GLN A 186 2.43 12.77 0.91
C GLN A 186 3.69 13.16 1.68
N LEU A 187 4.81 12.55 1.34
CA LEU A 187 6.10 13.07 1.76
C LEU A 187 6.18 14.49 1.20
N VAL A 188 5.97 15.49 2.08
CA VAL A 188 6.37 16.85 1.78
C VAL A 188 7.87 16.76 1.62
N LEU A 189 8.35 16.74 0.38
CA LEU A 189 9.74 17.00 0.09
C LEU A 189 9.98 18.39 0.66
N GLY A 190 10.70 18.44 1.79
CA GLY A 190 11.10 19.69 2.39
C GLY A 190 11.86 20.52 1.35
N VAL A 191 11.36 21.72 1.12
CA VAL A 191 12.00 22.76 0.31
C VAL A 191 13.21 23.29 1.07
#